data_bae0e483dd80c5a91913709715374c04
#
_entry.id   bae0e483dd80c5a91913709715374c04
#
_cell.length_a   1.000
_cell.length_b   1.000
_cell.length_c   1.000
_cell.angle_alpha   90.00
_cell.angle_beta   90.00
_cell.angle_gamma   90.00
#
_symmetry.space_group_name_H-M   'P 1'
#
loop_
_entity.id
_entity.type
_entity.pdbx_description
1 polymer ?
#
loop_
_entity_poly.entity_id
_entity_poly.type
_entity_poly.pdbx_seq_one_letter_code
_entity_poly.pdbx_strand_id
1 'polypeptide(L)'
;MRTIDSSNAQRERFAMNRRAILMLIIGGAAGIVSPFARAADDSKKVTLYKDPQCGCCEGYADYLRGSGFEVSVVPTHDLPLLDEKYGIPTDLQPCHISLIGGYVVGGHVPMKVVNQLLAGKPAITGITLPGMPQGSPGMSGEKTVPFKIYEIAKGSRRVYATV
;
A
#
# COMPACT_ATOMS: atom_id res chain seq x y z
N MET A 1 41.14 -46.15 -50.17
CA MET A 1 40.65 -45.85 -48.86
C MET A 1 41.39 -44.60 -48.42
N ARG A 2 40.75 -43.40 -48.65
CA ARG A 2 41.33 -42.06 -48.31
C ARG A 2 40.54 -41.50 -47.16
N THR A 3 41.13 -41.39 -46.01
CA THR A 3 40.60 -40.70 -44.85
C THR A 3 40.71 -39.22 -45.07
N ILE A 4 39.56 -38.53 -45.07
CA ILE A 4 39.46 -37.07 -45.17
C ILE A 4 39.61 -36.50 -43.76
N ASP A 5 40.68 -35.73 -43.60
CA ASP A 5 41.01 -35.03 -42.36
C ASP A 5 40.04 -33.85 -42.13
N SER A 6 39.22 -33.98 -41.10
CA SER A 6 38.19 -33.02 -40.70
C SER A 6 38.71 -31.87 -39.80
N SER A 7 40.02 -31.73 -39.68
CA SER A 7 40.65 -30.75 -38.76
C SER A 7 40.85 -29.35 -39.35
N ASN A 8 40.63 -29.16 -40.67
CA ASN A 8 40.91 -27.88 -41.33
C ASN A 8 39.70 -26.95 -41.49
N ALA A 9 38.48 -27.44 -41.25
CA ALA A 9 37.26 -26.64 -41.40
C ALA A 9 36.89 -25.77 -40.18
N GLN A 10 37.59 -25.94 -39.07
CA GLN A 10 37.27 -25.23 -37.82
C GLN A 10 38.14 -24.02 -37.52
N ARG A 11 39.23 -23.82 -38.30
CA ARG A 11 40.15 -22.67 -38.12
C ARG A 11 39.73 -21.39 -38.87
N GLU A 12 38.86 -21.50 -39.83
CA GLU A 12 38.46 -20.34 -40.65
C GLU A 12 37.28 -19.54 -40.11
N ARG A 13 36.66 -19.94 -39.03
CA ARG A 13 35.51 -19.25 -38.44
C ARG A 13 35.85 -18.23 -37.38
N PHE A 14 37.09 -18.06 -36.99
CA PHE A 14 37.54 -17.10 -35.96
C PHE A 14 38.27 -15.86 -36.48
N ALA A 15 38.37 -15.67 -37.80
CA ALA A 15 38.88 -14.44 -38.40
C ALA A 15 37.78 -13.47 -38.76
N MET A 16 36.87 -13.23 -37.82
CA MET A 16 35.84 -12.18 -37.99
C MET A 16 36.36 -10.87 -37.41
N ASN A 17 36.83 -10.07 -38.30
CA ASN A 17 37.07 -8.63 -38.32
C ASN A 17 36.98 -7.87 -36.99
N ARG A 18 38.10 -7.66 -36.36
CA ARG A 18 38.28 -6.68 -35.26
C ARG A 18 38.07 -5.21 -35.69
N ARG A 19 37.67 -4.95 -36.96
CA ARG A 19 37.47 -3.57 -37.50
C ARG A 19 35.99 -3.18 -37.60
N ALA A 20 35.02 -4.07 -37.30
CA ALA A 20 33.60 -3.79 -37.38
C ALA A 20 32.92 -3.40 -36.06
N ILE A 21 33.64 -3.37 -34.93
CA ILE A 21 33.08 -3.11 -33.59
C ILE A 21 33.26 -1.64 -33.15
N LEU A 22 33.84 -0.77 -33.97
CA LEU A 22 34.18 0.61 -33.55
C LEU A 22 33.29 1.70 -34.12
N MET A 23 32.13 1.40 -34.72
CA MET A 23 31.25 2.41 -35.34
C MET A 23 29.78 2.30 -34.95
N LEU A 24 29.43 2.04 -33.67
CA LEU A 24 28.03 2.06 -33.21
C LEU A 24 27.89 2.52 -31.75
N ILE A 25 28.64 3.56 -31.38
CA ILE A 25 28.40 4.28 -30.09
C ILE A 25 28.28 5.77 -30.40
N ILE A 26 27.29 6.18 -31.18
CA ILE A 26 26.82 7.57 -31.22
C ILE A 26 25.32 7.52 -31.53
N GLY A 27 24.49 7.84 -30.59
CA GLY A 27 23.09 8.18 -30.85
C GLY A 27 22.08 7.41 -30.05
N GLY A 28 21.72 7.91 -28.87
CA GLY A 28 20.58 7.39 -28.15
C GLY A 28 20.56 7.78 -26.68
N ALA A 29 20.60 9.06 -26.36
CA ALA A 29 20.08 9.55 -25.09
C ALA A 29 18.56 9.42 -25.10
N ALA A 30 18.04 8.18 -25.21
CA ALA A 30 16.66 7.87 -24.90
C ALA A 30 16.55 7.92 -23.37
N GLY A 31 15.95 8.99 -22.85
CA GLY A 31 15.68 9.17 -21.45
C GLY A 31 15.04 7.91 -20.88
N ILE A 32 15.77 7.24 -19.99
CA ILE A 32 15.22 6.17 -19.17
C ILE A 32 14.22 6.85 -18.24
N VAL A 33 12.95 6.94 -18.66
CA VAL A 33 11.83 7.33 -17.80
C VAL A 33 11.70 6.19 -16.79
N SER A 34 12.32 6.37 -15.63
CA SER A 34 12.27 5.40 -14.54
C SER A 34 10.81 5.16 -14.14
N PRO A 35 10.29 3.92 -14.18
CA PRO A 35 8.92 3.61 -13.75
C PRO A 35 8.71 3.75 -12.24
N PHE A 36 9.76 4.12 -11.48
CA PHE A 36 9.71 4.28 -10.03
C PHE A 36 8.97 5.54 -9.54
N ALA A 37 8.77 6.57 -10.40
CA ALA A 37 8.10 7.80 -9.97
C ALA A 37 6.59 7.63 -9.74
N ARG A 38 5.97 6.61 -10.30
CA ARG A 38 4.51 6.40 -10.20
C ARG A 38 4.11 5.60 -8.96
N ALA A 39 4.99 4.74 -8.44
CA ALA A 39 4.72 3.93 -7.25
C ALA A 39 4.74 4.76 -5.94
N ALA A 40 5.43 5.90 -5.91
CA ALA A 40 5.46 6.79 -4.76
C ALA A 40 4.16 7.61 -4.59
N ASP A 41 3.45 7.85 -5.68
CA ASP A 41 2.20 8.63 -5.70
C ASP A 41 1.01 7.80 -5.17
N ASP A 42 0.94 6.50 -5.48
CA ASP A 42 -0.13 5.62 -5.01
C ASP A 42 -0.08 5.35 -3.49
N SER A 43 1.08 5.49 -2.86
CA SER A 43 1.22 5.27 -1.42
C SER A 43 0.55 6.36 -0.56
N LYS A 44 0.26 7.52 -1.16
CA LYS A 44 -0.43 8.64 -0.52
C LYS A 44 -1.92 8.69 -0.81
N LYS A 45 -2.42 7.85 -1.71
CA LYS A 45 -3.84 7.80 -2.04
C LYS A 45 -4.60 6.97 -1.01
N VAL A 46 -5.73 7.52 -0.59
CA VAL A 46 -6.65 6.88 0.36
C VAL A 46 -8.05 6.87 -0.23
N THR A 47 -8.71 5.71 -0.19
CA THR A 47 -10.15 5.61 -0.42
C THR A 47 -10.83 5.35 0.92
N LEU A 48 -11.66 6.29 1.38
CA LEU A 48 -12.39 6.19 2.63
C LEU A 48 -13.86 5.91 2.35
N TYR A 49 -14.33 4.72 2.72
CA TYR A 49 -15.73 4.29 2.66
C TYR A 49 -16.42 4.60 3.98
N LYS A 50 -17.54 5.30 3.94
CA LYS A 50 -18.29 5.70 5.14
C LYS A 50 -19.79 5.63 4.93
N ASP A 51 -20.56 5.50 6.02
CA ASP A 51 -22.00 5.74 5.96
C ASP A 51 -22.26 7.19 5.54
N PRO A 52 -23.20 7.47 4.63
CA PRO A 52 -23.52 8.83 4.18
C PRO A 52 -23.81 9.79 5.31
N GLN A 53 -24.42 9.33 6.41
CA GLN A 53 -24.81 10.13 7.56
C GLN A 53 -23.70 10.26 8.63
N CYS A 54 -22.53 9.59 8.45
CA CYS A 54 -21.43 9.66 9.41
C CYS A 54 -20.66 10.97 9.31
N GLY A 55 -20.97 11.93 10.19
CA GLY A 55 -20.31 13.24 10.23
C GLY A 55 -18.87 13.17 10.75
N CYS A 56 -18.57 12.33 11.76
CA CYS A 56 -17.22 12.20 12.32
C CYS A 56 -16.22 11.61 11.32
N CYS A 57 -16.70 10.83 10.33
CA CYS A 57 -15.86 10.25 9.30
C CYS A 57 -15.25 11.31 8.37
N GLU A 58 -15.93 12.45 8.17
CA GLU A 58 -15.36 13.60 7.44
C GLU A 58 -14.19 14.21 8.23
N GLY A 59 -14.34 14.35 9.55
CA GLY A 59 -13.24 14.82 10.40
C GLY A 59 -12.01 13.94 10.32
N TYR A 60 -12.19 12.61 10.18
CA TYR A 60 -11.06 11.72 9.96
C TYR A 60 -10.46 11.86 8.56
N ALA A 61 -11.28 12.06 7.53
CA ALA A 61 -10.78 12.32 6.19
C ALA A 61 -9.92 13.61 6.16
N ASP A 62 -10.37 14.68 6.86
CA ASP A 62 -9.61 15.92 6.98
C ASP A 62 -8.30 15.74 7.76
N TYR A 63 -8.32 14.94 8.82
CA TYR A 63 -7.11 14.56 9.55
C TYR A 63 -6.08 13.84 8.66
N LEU A 64 -6.53 12.91 7.81
CA LEU A 64 -5.66 12.24 6.85
C LEU A 64 -5.11 13.21 5.80
N ARG A 65 -5.96 14.13 5.27
CA ARG A 65 -5.52 15.20 4.34
C ARG A 65 -4.45 16.07 4.97
N GLY A 66 -4.70 16.53 6.22
CA GLY A 66 -3.71 17.29 7.00
C GLY A 66 -2.41 16.54 7.26
N SER A 67 -2.42 15.21 7.18
CA SER A 67 -1.25 14.34 7.30
C SER A 67 -0.55 14.05 5.95
N GLY A 68 -1.01 14.68 4.86
CA GLY A 68 -0.37 14.62 3.55
C GLY A 68 -0.87 13.50 2.64
N PHE A 69 -2.06 12.94 2.92
CA PHE A 69 -2.72 11.97 2.05
C PHE A 69 -3.72 12.63 1.10
N GLU A 70 -3.89 12.06 -0.08
CA GLU A 70 -4.96 12.38 -1.03
C GLU A 70 -6.17 11.49 -0.73
N VAL A 71 -7.21 12.04 -0.12
CA VAL A 71 -8.36 11.27 0.36
C VAL A 71 -9.57 11.44 -0.54
N SER A 72 -10.00 10.33 -1.14
CA SER A 72 -11.28 10.19 -1.82
C SER A 72 -12.30 9.59 -0.86
N VAL A 73 -13.35 10.35 -0.55
CA VAL A 73 -14.45 9.88 0.31
C VAL A 73 -15.53 9.25 -0.56
N VAL A 74 -15.93 8.03 -0.22
CA VAL A 74 -16.97 7.25 -0.92
C VAL A 74 -18.10 6.94 0.06
N PRO A 75 -19.22 7.69 0.02
CA PRO A 75 -20.40 7.35 0.81
C PRO A 75 -20.98 6.01 0.33
N THR A 76 -21.32 5.14 1.26
CA THR A 76 -21.91 3.83 0.95
C THR A 76 -22.77 3.30 2.11
N HIS A 77 -23.82 2.55 1.80
CA HIS A 77 -24.60 1.77 2.75
C HIS A 77 -24.06 0.32 2.88
N ASP A 78 -23.03 -0.04 2.12
CA ASP A 78 -22.49 -1.41 2.03
C ASP A 78 -21.30 -1.65 2.97
N LEU A 79 -21.14 -0.81 4.03
CA LEU A 79 -20.07 -1.02 5.03
C LEU A 79 -20.07 -2.44 5.62
N PRO A 80 -21.23 -3.06 5.97
CA PRO A 80 -21.23 -4.43 6.47
C PRO A 80 -20.64 -5.45 5.47
N LEU A 81 -20.87 -5.26 4.17
CA LEU A 81 -20.28 -6.11 3.12
C LEU A 81 -18.77 -5.89 3.00
N LEU A 82 -18.30 -4.66 3.19
CA LEU A 82 -16.87 -4.36 3.21
C LEU A 82 -16.19 -4.94 4.45
N ASP A 83 -16.85 -4.87 5.62
CA ASP A 83 -16.37 -5.49 6.85
C ASP A 83 -16.18 -7.00 6.68
N GLU A 84 -17.18 -7.68 6.11
CA GLU A 84 -17.12 -9.10 5.80
C GLU A 84 -16.02 -9.41 4.78
N LYS A 85 -15.96 -8.65 3.68
CA LYS A 85 -14.94 -8.79 2.63
C LYS A 85 -13.52 -8.73 3.17
N TYR A 86 -13.26 -7.83 4.11
CA TYR A 86 -11.94 -7.64 4.71
C TYR A 86 -11.72 -8.48 5.97
N GLY A 87 -12.71 -9.23 6.41
CA GLY A 87 -12.63 -10.12 7.57
C GLY A 87 -12.56 -9.37 8.91
N ILE A 88 -13.24 -8.23 9.01
CA ILE A 88 -13.34 -7.47 10.26
C ILE A 88 -14.39 -8.14 11.15
N PRO A 89 -14.01 -8.63 12.35
CA PRO A 89 -14.96 -9.23 13.27
C PRO A 89 -16.06 -8.24 13.70
N THR A 90 -17.29 -8.71 13.88
CA THR A 90 -18.47 -7.88 14.19
C THR A 90 -18.26 -6.96 15.39
N ASP A 91 -17.57 -7.42 16.43
CA ASP A 91 -17.25 -6.66 17.64
C ASP A 91 -16.10 -5.63 17.45
N LEU A 92 -15.44 -5.65 16.29
CA LEU A 92 -14.36 -4.74 15.93
C LEU A 92 -14.69 -3.84 14.72
N GLN A 93 -15.93 -3.88 14.24
CA GLN A 93 -16.36 -3.09 13.10
C GLN A 93 -16.31 -1.58 13.39
N PRO A 94 -15.75 -0.80 12.47
CA PRO A 94 -15.64 0.64 12.59
C PRO A 94 -16.82 1.36 11.91
N CYS A 95 -16.92 2.68 12.08
CA CYS A 95 -17.89 3.51 11.37
C CYS A 95 -17.47 3.88 9.93
N HIS A 96 -16.24 3.60 9.55
CA HIS A 96 -15.69 3.79 8.20
C HIS A 96 -14.47 2.90 8.01
N ILE A 97 -14.13 2.65 6.75
CA ILE A 97 -12.96 1.89 6.32
C ILE A 97 -12.14 2.74 5.36
N SER A 98 -10.86 2.88 5.62
CA SER A 98 -9.90 3.53 4.72
C SER A 98 -8.95 2.50 4.11
N LEU A 99 -8.77 2.54 2.80
CA LEU A 99 -7.74 1.76 2.10
C LEU A 99 -6.50 2.64 1.96
N ILE A 100 -5.42 2.27 2.61
CA ILE A 100 -4.17 3.05 2.69
C ILE A 100 -2.98 2.13 2.45
N GLY A 101 -2.19 2.39 1.38
CA GLY A 101 -0.96 1.65 1.10
C GLY A 101 -1.13 0.13 1.00
N GLY A 102 -2.29 -0.34 0.55
CA GLY A 102 -2.65 -1.75 0.44
C GLY A 102 -3.24 -2.37 1.72
N TYR A 103 -3.38 -1.60 2.80
CA TYR A 103 -3.98 -2.02 4.07
C TYR A 103 -5.38 -1.46 4.26
N VAL A 104 -6.17 -2.17 5.05
CA VAL A 104 -7.45 -1.71 5.60
C VAL A 104 -7.20 -1.04 6.94
N VAL A 105 -7.62 0.22 7.07
CA VAL A 105 -7.58 0.97 8.32
C VAL A 105 -9.00 1.32 8.70
N GLY A 106 -9.53 0.68 9.74
CA GLY A 106 -10.88 0.87 10.25
C GLY A 106 -10.93 1.89 11.39
N GLY A 107 -11.86 2.84 11.32
CA GLY A 107 -12.08 3.82 12.35
C GLY A 107 -10.96 4.86 12.48
N HIS A 108 -10.96 5.60 13.57
CA HIS A 108 -10.17 6.80 13.81
C HIS A 108 -8.73 6.50 14.30
N VAL A 109 -7.98 5.68 13.58
CA VAL A 109 -6.62 5.26 13.95
C VAL A 109 -5.62 6.42 13.86
N PRO A 110 -4.84 6.72 14.92
CA PRO A 110 -3.83 7.78 14.88
C PRO A 110 -2.73 7.54 13.84
N MET A 111 -2.27 8.59 13.16
CA MET A 111 -1.24 8.51 12.12
C MET A 111 0.07 7.88 12.59
N LYS A 112 0.43 8.03 13.86
CA LYS A 112 1.57 7.32 14.43
C LYS A 112 1.48 5.81 14.18
N VAL A 113 0.30 5.22 14.37
CA VAL A 113 0.08 3.78 14.21
C VAL A 113 -0.08 3.41 12.74
N VAL A 114 -0.74 4.26 11.94
CA VAL A 114 -0.81 4.07 10.48
C VAL A 114 0.59 4.06 9.87
N ASN A 115 1.45 5.01 10.26
CA ASN A 115 2.84 5.06 9.78
C ASN A 115 3.65 3.84 10.21
N GLN A 116 3.44 3.30 11.42
CA GLN A 116 4.05 2.05 11.86
C GLN A 116 3.61 0.87 11.00
N LEU A 117 2.33 0.80 10.66
CA LEU A 117 1.79 -0.23 9.76
C LEU A 117 2.44 -0.16 8.37
N LEU A 118 2.47 1.03 7.78
CA LEU A 118 3.01 1.25 6.43
C LEU A 118 4.53 0.99 6.36
N ALA A 119 5.26 1.33 7.41
CA ALA A 119 6.70 1.09 7.49
C ALA A 119 7.03 -0.38 7.77
N GLY A 120 6.30 -1.01 8.69
CA GLY A 120 6.55 -2.39 9.12
C GLY A 120 6.09 -3.46 8.13
N LYS A 121 5.14 -3.13 7.27
CA LYS A 121 4.57 -4.01 6.24
C LYS A 121 4.26 -5.44 6.72
N PRO A 122 3.56 -5.60 7.86
CA PRO A 122 3.22 -6.93 8.37
C PRO A 122 2.28 -7.68 7.43
N ALA A 123 2.30 -9.01 7.49
CA ALA A 123 1.41 -9.88 6.69
C ALA A 123 0.01 -9.99 7.32
N ILE A 124 -0.71 -8.86 7.43
CA ILE A 124 -2.09 -8.76 7.93
C ILE A 124 -2.96 -8.00 6.91
N THR A 125 -4.28 -8.12 6.99
CA THR A 125 -5.20 -7.34 6.15
C THR A 125 -5.17 -5.86 6.51
N GLY A 126 -5.02 -5.53 7.79
CA GLY A 126 -5.02 -4.16 8.28
C GLY A 126 -5.16 -4.04 9.79
N ILE A 127 -5.63 -2.88 10.23
CA ILE A 127 -5.84 -2.55 11.65
C ILE A 127 -7.16 -1.81 11.85
N THR A 128 -7.76 -1.90 13.03
CA THR A 128 -9.00 -1.21 13.35
C THR A 128 -9.01 -0.63 14.77
N LEU A 129 -9.59 0.54 14.93
CA LEU A 129 -9.94 1.16 16.21
C LEU A 129 -11.48 1.19 16.32
N PRO A 130 -12.11 0.19 16.98
CA PRO A 130 -13.56 0.13 17.12
C PRO A 130 -14.08 1.18 18.11
N GLY A 131 -15.38 1.47 18.04
CA GLY A 131 -16.11 2.20 19.08
C GLY A 131 -15.93 3.72 19.07
N MET A 132 -15.25 4.31 18.12
CA MET A 132 -15.10 5.78 17.96
C MET A 132 -14.78 6.51 19.28
N PRO A 133 -13.68 6.18 19.98
CA PRO A 133 -13.41 6.76 21.28
C PRO A 133 -13.16 8.26 21.19
N GLN A 134 -13.65 9.01 22.20
CA GLN A 134 -13.42 10.44 22.30
C GLN A 134 -11.93 10.79 22.28
N GLY A 135 -11.59 11.92 21.64
CA GLY A 135 -10.22 12.37 21.48
C GLY A 135 -9.40 11.55 20.48
N SER A 136 -10.00 10.57 19.77
CA SER A 136 -9.37 9.98 18.59
C SER A 136 -9.38 10.97 17.41
N PRO A 137 -8.47 10.82 16.42
CA PRO A 137 -8.36 11.78 15.33
C PRO A 137 -9.69 12.03 14.59
N GLY A 138 -10.08 13.27 14.42
CA GLY A 138 -11.36 13.65 13.80
C GLY A 138 -12.57 13.53 14.72
N MET A 139 -12.40 13.11 15.97
CA MET A 139 -13.44 13.11 17.01
C MET A 139 -13.25 14.28 17.97
N SER A 140 -14.37 14.78 18.49
CA SER A 140 -14.35 15.76 19.58
C SER A 140 -14.02 15.11 20.94
N GLY A 141 -13.77 15.95 21.95
CA GLY A 141 -13.48 15.54 23.31
C GLY A 141 -12.01 15.26 23.56
N GLU A 142 -11.70 14.97 24.83
CA GLU A 142 -10.33 14.64 25.25
C GLU A 142 -10.12 13.14 25.32
N LYS A 143 -8.89 12.71 25.05
CA LYS A 143 -8.48 11.32 25.23
C LYS A 143 -8.33 11.02 26.71
N THR A 144 -9.24 10.21 27.25
CA THR A 144 -9.23 9.82 28.69
C THR A 144 -8.71 8.42 28.93
N VAL A 145 -8.65 7.57 27.89
CA VAL A 145 -8.17 6.19 27.98
C VAL A 145 -7.25 5.86 26.80
N PRO A 146 -6.33 4.90 26.97
CA PRO A 146 -5.52 4.42 25.86
C PRO A 146 -6.38 3.80 24.75
N PHE A 147 -6.05 4.09 23.49
CA PHE A 147 -6.71 3.48 22.35
C PHE A 147 -6.12 2.10 22.07
N LYS A 148 -6.95 1.06 22.06
CA LYS A 148 -6.57 -0.29 21.67
C LYS A 148 -6.89 -0.48 20.20
N ILE A 149 -5.86 -0.59 19.38
CA ILE A 149 -5.95 -0.83 17.94
C ILE A 149 -5.71 -2.33 17.72
N TYR A 150 -6.62 -2.97 17.00
CA TYR A 150 -6.60 -4.41 16.75
C TYR A 150 -6.14 -4.72 15.33
N GLU A 151 -5.55 -5.90 15.15
CA GLU A 151 -5.26 -6.44 13.82
C GLU A 151 -6.53 -6.91 13.13
N ILE A 152 -6.61 -6.64 11.84
CA ILE A 152 -7.54 -7.27 10.93
C ILE A 152 -6.80 -8.43 10.27
N ALA A 153 -7.02 -9.64 10.79
CA ALA A 153 -6.51 -10.88 10.23
C ALA A 153 -7.50 -11.99 10.56
N LYS A 154 -7.61 -13.00 9.68
CA LYS A 154 -8.61 -14.07 9.83
C LYS A 154 -8.52 -14.74 11.21
N GLY A 155 -9.59 -14.63 11.98
CA GLY A 155 -9.68 -15.21 13.33
C GLY A 155 -8.86 -14.52 14.42
N SER A 156 -8.15 -13.43 14.10
CA SER A 156 -7.34 -12.69 15.08
C SER A 156 -8.19 -11.69 15.87
N ARG A 157 -7.88 -11.58 17.15
CA ARG A 157 -8.33 -10.49 18.04
C ARG A 157 -7.12 -9.88 18.77
N ARG A 158 -5.96 -9.95 18.12
CA ARG A 158 -4.71 -9.46 18.68
C ARG A 158 -4.69 -7.93 18.68
N VAL A 159 -4.22 -7.35 19.80
CA VAL A 159 -3.94 -5.92 19.87
C VAL A 159 -2.67 -5.65 19.09
N TYR A 160 -2.78 -4.81 18.05
CA TYR A 160 -1.65 -4.35 17.25
C TYR A 160 -0.84 -3.28 17.97
N ALA A 161 -1.55 -2.31 18.56
CA ALA A 161 -0.95 -1.22 19.34
C ALA A 161 -1.89 -0.71 20.42
N THR A 162 -1.30 -0.17 21.48
CA THR A 162 -2.00 0.63 22.50
C THR A 162 -1.32 1.99 22.57
N VAL A 163 -2.04 3.06 22.36
CA VAL A 163 -1.52 4.43 22.30
C VAL A 163 -2.37 5.38 23.12
#